data_b4bf90b8039dcdbc5bda8d1b5a082c56
#
_entry.id   b4bf90b8039dcdbc5bda8d1b5a082c56
#
_cell.length_a   1.000
_cell.length_b   1.000
_cell.length_c   1.000
_cell.angle_alpha   90.00
_cell.angle_beta   90.00
_cell.angle_gamma   90.00
#
_symmetry.space_group_name_H-M   'P 1'
#
loop_
_entity.id
_entity.type
_entity.pdbx_description
1 polymer ?
#
loop_
_entity_poly.entity_id
_entity_poly.type
_entity_poly.pdbx_seq_one_letter_code
_entity_poly.pdbx_strand_id
1 'polypeptide(L)'
;MKFTLYPFAAFLTVMLISPVSNAKDELNGIPLKICVEESEFPPFNYFSRIDGRKSHNSDGYDIQLLYRLFTPPRWQLHIIALPWPRCMLEVELGKIDAAMSASANPERRRKFLLSRSYYHLTPGVVFLKQSFPKGLRFNSLTELTRIGTVCGIRGFNYHHFGWNNSLPLSLSKDLPLIPELLQRGRCDFFLARLEVFSGTLKLMKRNPQDFGLATQAVPHTRPEPFYMLVSRQSPHKMALLEEFNSGVTLLEKSGELQLLLQAFTDH
;
A
#
# COMPACT_ATOMS: atom_id res chain seq x y z
N MET A 1 90.15 20.26 -32.49
CA MET A 1 88.72 20.30 -32.75
C MET A 1 87.97 19.52 -31.61
N LYS A 2 87.32 20.25 -30.69
CA LYS A 2 86.55 19.65 -29.56
C LYS A 2 85.10 19.69 -29.94
N PHE A 3 84.45 18.54 -30.09
CA PHE A 3 83.01 18.44 -30.28
C PHE A 3 82.35 18.34 -28.93
N THR A 4 81.46 19.31 -28.61
CA THR A 4 80.67 19.35 -27.41
C THR A 4 79.31 18.74 -27.75
N LEU A 5 78.96 17.58 -27.11
CA LEU A 5 77.58 16.98 -27.18
C LEU A 5 76.67 17.66 -26.16
N TYR A 6 75.55 18.17 -26.61
CA TYR A 6 74.45 18.61 -25.74
C TYR A 6 73.48 17.46 -25.51
N PRO A 7 72.96 17.23 -24.29
CA PRO A 7 71.95 16.23 -24.06
C PRO A 7 70.58 16.77 -24.39
N PHE A 8 69.85 16.03 -25.19
CA PHE A 8 68.44 16.26 -25.51
C PHE A 8 67.57 15.81 -24.31
N ALA A 9 66.98 16.73 -23.58
CA ALA A 9 65.99 16.39 -22.51
C ALA A 9 64.65 16.13 -23.17
N ALA A 10 64.20 14.86 -23.15
CA ALA A 10 62.84 14.48 -23.56
C ALA A 10 61.83 14.84 -22.45
N PHE A 11 60.96 15.84 -22.72
CA PHE A 11 59.82 16.16 -21.86
C PHE A 11 58.73 15.11 -22.10
N LEU A 12 58.50 14.25 -21.12
CA LEU A 12 57.40 13.30 -21.12
C LEU A 12 56.13 14.01 -20.64
N THR A 13 55.25 14.42 -21.57
CA THR A 13 53.94 15.03 -21.26
C THR A 13 52.97 13.92 -20.82
N VAL A 14 52.75 13.81 -19.52
CA VAL A 14 51.72 12.91 -18.97
C VAL A 14 50.35 13.55 -19.22
N MET A 15 49.63 13.04 -20.20
CA MET A 15 48.19 13.38 -20.38
C MET A 15 47.38 12.74 -19.24
N LEU A 16 46.93 13.55 -18.31
CA LEU A 16 45.92 13.19 -17.34
C LEU A 16 44.57 13.00 -18.08
N ILE A 17 44.22 11.74 -18.33
CA ILE A 17 42.89 11.38 -18.83
C ILE A 17 41.95 11.45 -17.60
N SER A 18 41.24 12.56 -17.46
CA SER A 18 40.14 12.66 -16.51
C SER A 18 39.01 11.69 -16.96
N PRO A 19 38.48 10.85 -16.09
CA PRO A 19 37.31 10.02 -16.45
C PRO A 19 36.16 10.94 -16.81
N VAL A 20 35.68 10.88 -18.04
CA VAL A 20 34.44 11.49 -18.45
C VAL A 20 33.33 10.73 -17.71
N SER A 21 32.84 11.30 -16.63
CA SER A 21 31.64 10.83 -15.96
C SER A 21 30.49 10.86 -16.99
N ASN A 22 29.86 9.70 -17.19
CA ASN A 22 28.76 9.58 -18.14
C ASN A 22 27.58 10.44 -17.69
N ALA A 23 27.44 11.63 -18.24
CA ALA A 23 26.31 12.56 -18.01
C ALA A 23 24.94 12.01 -18.44
N LYS A 24 24.88 10.78 -18.99
CA LYS A 24 23.62 10.10 -19.31
C LYS A 24 22.92 9.49 -18.10
N ASP A 25 23.62 9.20 -17.00
CA ASP A 25 22.99 8.65 -15.78
C ASP A 25 22.31 9.73 -14.93
N GLU A 26 22.66 11.00 -15.06
CA GLU A 26 22.02 12.12 -14.34
C GLU A 26 20.64 12.50 -14.89
N LEU A 27 20.28 12.08 -16.11
CA LEU A 27 18.97 12.38 -16.72
C LEU A 27 17.86 11.37 -16.32
N ASN A 28 18.24 10.22 -15.75
CA ASN A 28 17.31 9.12 -15.46
C ASN A 28 17.06 8.93 -13.98
N GLY A 29 16.69 9.90 -13.18
CA GLY A 29 16.30 9.78 -11.77
C GLY A 29 16.57 8.42 -11.05
N ILE A 30 16.57 8.38 -9.76
CA ILE A 30 16.76 7.15 -8.97
C ILE A 30 15.52 6.25 -9.17
N PRO A 31 15.64 5.01 -9.68
CA PRO A 31 14.50 4.12 -9.80
C PRO A 31 13.95 3.77 -8.42
N LEU A 32 12.66 4.04 -8.22
CA LEU A 32 11.95 3.80 -6.99
C LEU A 32 10.81 2.80 -7.23
N LYS A 33 10.95 1.59 -6.70
CA LYS A 33 9.98 0.51 -6.85
C LYS A 33 9.01 0.50 -5.68
N ILE A 34 7.74 0.72 -5.95
CA ILE A 34 6.68 0.72 -4.93
C ILE A 34 5.65 -0.36 -5.23
N CYS A 35 5.39 -1.23 -4.25
CA CYS A 35 4.41 -2.29 -4.36
C CYS A 35 3.03 -1.84 -3.90
N VAL A 36 2.01 -2.29 -4.64
CA VAL A 36 0.58 -2.18 -4.30
C VAL A 36 -0.12 -3.53 -4.45
N GLU A 37 -1.32 -3.66 -3.88
CA GLU A 37 -2.12 -4.89 -3.94
C GLU A 37 -2.66 -5.16 -5.35
N GLU A 38 -2.34 -6.32 -5.93
CA GLU A 38 -2.80 -6.73 -7.28
C GLU A 38 -4.32 -6.98 -7.34
N SER A 39 -4.91 -7.50 -6.26
CA SER A 39 -6.36 -7.71 -6.16
C SER A 39 -7.14 -6.43 -5.88
N GLU A 40 -6.44 -5.30 -5.86
CA GLU A 40 -6.96 -3.94 -5.63
C GLU A 40 -7.36 -3.67 -4.17
N PHE A 41 -7.13 -2.44 -3.74
CA PHE A 41 -7.48 -1.92 -2.41
C PHE A 41 -8.14 -0.54 -2.54
N PRO A 42 -9.29 -0.45 -3.23
CA PRO A 42 -9.94 0.83 -3.50
C PRO A 42 -10.51 1.45 -2.22
N PRO A 43 -10.55 2.78 -2.15
CA PRO A 43 -10.17 3.76 -3.17
C PRO A 43 -8.67 4.14 -3.17
N PHE A 44 -7.83 3.40 -2.43
CA PHE A 44 -6.43 3.76 -2.20
C PHE A 44 -5.52 3.37 -3.37
N ASN A 45 -5.58 2.11 -3.81
CA ASN A 45 -4.90 1.65 -5.00
C ASN A 45 -5.75 0.61 -5.75
N TYR A 46 -5.92 0.84 -7.02
CA TYR A 46 -6.70 0.00 -7.93
C TYR A 46 -6.23 0.26 -9.36
N PHE A 47 -6.73 -0.50 -10.32
CA PHE A 47 -6.45 -0.25 -11.74
C PHE A 47 -7.58 0.57 -12.36
N SER A 48 -7.23 1.55 -13.19
CA SER A 48 -8.21 2.31 -13.97
C SER A 48 -9.10 1.39 -14.79
N ARG A 49 -10.30 1.84 -15.11
CA ARG A 49 -11.24 1.11 -15.95
C ARG A 49 -11.36 1.80 -17.31
N ILE A 50 -11.12 1.03 -18.40
CA ILE A 50 -11.36 1.44 -19.78
C ILE A 50 -12.50 0.57 -20.30
N ASP A 51 -13.60 1.18 -20.71
CA ASP A 51 -14.83 0.47 -21.14
C ASP A 51 -15.31 -0.59 -20.15
N GLY A 52 -15.19 -0.28 -18.84
CA GLY A 52 -15.56 -1.18 -17.74
C GLY A 52 -14.57 -2.32 -17.47
N ARG A 53 -13.49 -2.46 -18.25
CA ARG A 53 -12.46 -3.46 -18.07
C ARG A 53 -11.27 -2.91 -17.29
N LYS A 54 -10.67 -3.76 -16.46
CA LYS A 54 -9.43 -3.45 -15.72
C LYS A 54 -8.30 -3.16 -16.72
N SER A 55 -7.69 -1.99 -16.61
CA SER A 55 -6.50 -1.60 -17.38
C SER A 55 -5.21 -2.05 -16.69
N HIS A 56 -4.06 -1.71 -17.26
CA HIS A 56 -2.75 -1.90 -16.64
C HIS A 56 -2.29 -0.69 -15.82
N ASN A 57 -3.04 0.41 -15.84
CA ASN A 57 -2.65 1.65 -15.18
C ASN A 57 -3.19 1.67 -13.76
N SER A 58 -2.29 1.72 -12.78
CA SER A 58 -2.65 1.92 -11.38
C SER A 58 -3.15 3.33 -11.14
N ASP A 59 -4.18 3.47 -10.29
CA ASP A 59 -4.80 4.72 -9.87
C ASP A 59 -5.26 4.63 -8.41
N GLY A 60 -5.76 5.72 -7.86
CA GLY A 60 -6.25 5.83 -6.50
C GLY A 60 -5.43 6.78 -5.65
N TYR A 61 -5.90 6.97 -4.41
CA TYR A 61 -5.29 7.91 -3.47
C TYR A 61 -3.77 7.71 -3.29
N ASP A 62 -3.33 6.46 -3.08
CA ASP A 62 -1.89 6.14 -2.90
C ASP A 62 -1.06 6.55 -4.13
N ILE A 63 -1.58 6.25 -5.31
CA ILE A 63 -0.88 6.49 -6.57
C ILE A 63 -0.73 7.99 -6.82
N GLN A 64 -1.80 8.74 -6.61
CA GLN A 64 -1.77 10.20 -6.77
C GLN A 64 -0.89 10.87 -5.70
N LEU A 65 -0.87 10.35 -4.49
CA LEU A 65 0.04 10.81 -3.43
C LEU A 65 1.50 10.56 -3.81
N LEU A 66 1.83 9.36 -4.29
CA LEU A 66 3.19 9.01 -4.71
C LEU A 66 3.69 9.92 -5.84
N TYR A 67 2.87 10.20 -6.86
CA TYR A 67 3.23 11.12 -7.95
C TYR A 67 3.44 12.57 -7.50
N ARG A 68 2.81 12.99 -6.40
CA ARG A 68 3.04 14.32 -5.83
C ARG A 68 4.31 14.40 -5.00
N LEU A 69 4.70 13.32 -4.34
CA LEU A 69 5.84 13.29 -3.43
C LEU A 69 7.15 12.91 -4.15
N PHE A 70 7.11 11.96 -5.07
CA PHE A 70 8.29 11.40 -5.71
C PHE A 70 8.35 11.80 -7.19
N THR A 71 8.95 12.96 -7.46
CA THR A 71 8.95 13.57 -8.79
C THR A 71 10.32 13.54 -9.47
N PRO A 72 10.34 13.51 -10.82
CA PRO A 72 11.57 13.76 -11.58
C PRO A 72 12.17 15.16 -11.28
N PRO A 73 13.48 15.37 -11.45
CA PRO A 73 14.44 14.38 -11.92
C PRO A 73 14.98 13.44 -10.84
N ARG A 74 14.63 13.65 -9.56
CA ARG A 74 15.19 12.87 -8.46
C ARG A 74 14.73 11.42 -8.46
N TRP A 75 13.45 11.16 -8.70
CA TRP A 75 12.87 9.83 -8.64
C TRP A 75 12.24 9.41 -9.97
N GLN A 76 12.51 8.15 -10.35
CA GLN A 76 11.77 7.46 -11.41
C GLN A 76 10.86 6.42 -10.74
N LEU A 77 9.59 6.76 -10.56
CA LEU A 77 8.61 5.93 -9.85
C LEU A 77 8.14 4.76 -10.71
N HIS A 78 8.24 3.54 -10.15
CA HIS A 78 7.76 2.30 -10.73
C HIS A 78 6.73 1.65 -9.78
N ILE A 79 5.45 1.70 -10.14
CA ILE A 79 4.39 1.03 -9.40
C ILE A 79 4.31 -0.44 -9.84
N ILE A 80 4.42 -1.37 -8.88
CA ILE A 80 4.43 -2.80 -9.09
C ILE A 80 3.26 -3.41 -8.33
N ALA A 81 2.31 -4.00 -9.05
CA ALA A 81 1.18 -4.69 -8.44
C ALA A 81 1.50 -6.18 -8.27
N LEU A 82 1.41 -6.68 -7.03
CA LEU A 82 1.62 -8.09 -6.68
C LEU A 82 0.56 -8.54 -5.67
N PRO A 83 0.28 -9.86 -5.59
CA PRO A 83 -0.48 -10.40 -4.46
C PRO A 83 0.17 -10.00 -3.14
N TRP A 84 -0.62 -9.51 -2.16
CA TRP A 84 -0.08 -8.88 -0.95
C TRP A 84 1.01 -9.67 -0.21
N PRO A 85 0.88 -11.01 0.00
CA PRO A 85 1.96 -11.79 0.62
C PRO A 85 3.27 -11.74 -0.18
N ARG A 86 3.19 -11.69 -1.52
CA ARG A 86 4.35 -11.57 -2.39
C ARG A 86 4.96 -10.18 -2.31
N CYS A 87 4.12 -9.14 -2.31
CA CYS A 87 4.51 -7.77 -2.10
C CYS A 87 5.35 -7.61 -0.83
N MET A 88 4.83 -8.10 0.30
CA MET A 88 5.52 -8.07 1.59
C MET A 88 6.87 -8.78 1.56
N LEU A 89 6.95 -9.95 0.92
CA LEU A 89 8.20 -10.72 0.79
C LEU A 89 9.25 -9.96 -0.04
N GLU A 90 8.87 -9.42 -1.20
CA GLU A 90 9.80 -8.72 -2.09
C GLU A 90 10.32 -7.42 -1.45
N VAL A 91 9.49 -6.73 -0.64
CA VAL A 91 9.92 -5.57 0.15
C VAL A 91 10.85 -6.00 1.29
N GLU A 92 10.55 -7.10 2.00
CA GLU A 92 11.43 -7.64 3.06
C GLU A 92 12.81 -7.98 2.53
N LEU A 93 12.87 -8.57 1.33
CA LEU A 93 14.10 -8.96 0.65
C LEU A 93 14.85 -7.78 -0.02
N GLY A 94 14.30 -6.57 -0.04
CA GLY A 94 14.89 -5.39 -0.67
C GLY A 94 14.86 -5.38 -2.20
N LYS A 95 14.08 -6.25 -2.83
CA LYS A 95 13.87 -6.25 -4.29
C LYS A 95 12.90 -5.15 -4.73
N ILE A 96 12.06 -4.71 -3.82
CA ILE A 96 11.13 -3.58 -3.91
C ILE A 96 11.40 -2.66 -2.73
N ASP A 97 11.39 -1.35 -2.96
CA ASP A 97 11.80 -0.37 -1.95
C ASP A 97 10.75 -0.16 -0.86
N ALA A 98 9.47 -0.14 -1.23
CA ALA A 98 8.39 0.06 -0.28
C ALA A 98 7.06 -0.56 -0.74
N ALA A 99 6.11 -0.69 0.20
CA ALA A 99 4.71 -1.04 -0.08
C ALA A 99 3.78 0.01 0.52
N MET A 100 2.73 0.36 -0.24
CA MET A 100 1.68 1.30 0.21
C MET A 100 0.54 0.56 0.94
N SER A 101 -0.34 1.32 1.58
CA SER A 101 -1.58 0.82 2.19
C SER A 101 -1.38 -0.31 3.21
N ALA A 102 -0.38 -0.20 4.06
CA ALA A 102 -0.11 -1.22 5.06
C ALA A 102 -0.50 -0.78 6.47
N SER A 103 -1.21 -1.61 7.19
CA SER A 103 -1.42 -1.46 8.63
C SER A 103 -0.24 -2.02 9.42
N ALA A 104 -0.04 -1.53 10.65
CA ALA A 104 1.05 -1.96 11.50
C ALA A 104 0.65 -3.13 12.43
N ASN A 105 1.62 -4.00 12.71
CA ASN A 105 1.59 -4.96 13.82
C ASN A 105 3.03 -5.19 14.32
N PRO A 106 3.25 -5.91 15.43
CA PRO A 106 4.59 -6.14 15.96
C PRO A 106 5.56 -6.80 14.97
N GLU A 107 5.08 -7.75 14.16
CA GLU A 107 5.91 -8.41 13.13
C GLU A 107 6.35 -7.42 12.05
N ARG A 108 5.41 -6.66 11.48
CA ARG A 108 5.70 -5.66 10.44
C ARG A 108 6.66 -4.58 10.93
N ARG A 109 6.53 -4.14 12.20
CA ARG A 109 7.47 -3.18 12.80
C ARG A 109 8.90 -3.73 12.92
N ARG A 110 9.07 -5.03 13.13
CA ARG A 110 10.41 -5.66 13.15
C ARG A 110 11.00 -5.76 11.74
N LYS A 111 10.19 -6.12 10.74
CA LYS A 111 10.64 -6.40 9.38
C LYS A 111 10.87 -5.13 8.54
N PHE A 112 10.08 -4.09 8.75
CA PHE A 112 10.07 -2.88 7.92
C PHE A 112 10.32 -1.62 8.74
N LEU A 113 10.67 -0.54 8.03
CA LEU A 113 10.55 0.81 8.55
C LEU A 113 9.16 1.33 8.16
N LEU A 114 8.50 2.03 9.08
CA LEU A 114 7.17 2.58 8.84
C LEU A 114 7.28 4.10 8.64
N SER A 115 6.58 4.62 7.64
CA SER A 115 6.34 6.06 7.53
C SER A 115 5.47 6.58 8.69
N ARG A 116 5.21 7.88 8.77
CA ARG A 116 4.04 8.38 9.48
C ARG A 116 2.76 7.81 8.84
N SER A 117 1.69 7.68 9.60
CA SER A 117 0.38 7.32 9.04
C SER A 117 -0.15 8.46 8.16
N TYR A 118 -0.79 8.13 7.05
CA TYR A 118 -1.28 9.11 6.09
C TYR A 118 -2.78 8.99 5.78
N TYR A 119 -3.44 7.97 6.30
CA TYR A 119 -4.89 7.85 6.41
C TYR A 119 -5.27 6.81 7.47
N HIS A 120 -6.57 6.72 7.78
CA HIS A 120 -7.13 5.78 8.77
C HIS A 120 -8.36 5.11 8.19
N LEU A 121 -8.56 3.83 8.56
CA LEU A 121 -9.71 3.04 8.12
C LEU A 121 -10.50 2.51 9.31
N THR A 122 -11.79 2.31 9.11
CA THR A 122 -12.70 1.80 10.12
C THR A 122 -12.72 0.27 10.13
N PRO A 123 -12.23 -0.40 11.20
CA PRO A 123 -12.43 -1.82 11.38
C PRO A 123 -13.92 -2.14 11.51
N GLY A 124 -14.41 -3.04 10.67
CA GLY A 124 -15.84 -3.36 10.65
C GLY A 124 -16.12 -4.83 10.35
N VAL A 125 -17.38 -5.17 10.51
CA VAL A 125 -17.96 -6.47 10.18
C VAL A 125 -19.05 -6.27 9.12
N VAL A 126 -19.00 -7.08 8.08
CA VAL A 126 -20.04 -7.18 7.04
C VAL A 126 -20.80 -8.48 7.26
N PHE A 127 -22.10 -8.44 7.15
CA PHE A 127 -23.00 -9.58 7.38
C PHE A 127 -24.31 -9.44 6.59
N LEU A 128 -25.10 -10.51 6.47
CA LEU A 128 -26.43 -10.45 5.86
C LEU A 128 -27.43 -9.81 6.83
N LYS A 129 -28.07 -8.73 6.41
CA LYS A 129 -29.07 -7.99 7.21
C LYS A 129 -30.23 -8.90 7.66
N GLN A 130 -30.67 -9.81 6.78
CA GLN A 130 -31.75 -10.76 7.09
C GLN A 130 -31.43 -11.71 8.24
N SER A 131 -30.15 -12.07 8.43
CA SER A 131 -29.71 -12.95 9.54
C SER A 131 -29.78 -12.23 10.89
N PHE A 132 -29.72 -10.90 10.88
CA PHE A 132 -29.72 -10.06 12.09
C PHE A 132 -30.69 -8.88 11.93
N PRO A 133 -32.01 -9.13 11.83
CA PRO A 133 -33.01 -8.07 11.53
C PRO A 133 -33.13 -7.00 12.63
N LYS A 134 -32.71 -7.32 13.87
CA LYS A 134 -32.66 -6.39 15.01
C LYS A 134 -31.27 -5.75 15.19
N GLY A 135 -30.36 -5.88 14.18
CA GLY A 135 -28.94 -5.50 14.25
C GLY A 135 -28.06 -6.56 14.89
N LEU A 136 -26.80 -6.57 14.52
CA LEU A 136 -25.79 -7.46 15.10
C LEU A 136 -25.32 -6.90 16.45
N ARG A 137 -25.36 -7.71 17.50
CA ARG A 137 -24.89 -7.32 18.83
C ARG A 137 -23.71 -8.20 19.24
N PHE A 138 -22.58 -7.60 19.49
CA PHE A 138 -21.37 -8.24 19.99
C PHE A 138 -20.45 -7.19 20.64
N ASN A 139 -19.65 -7.62 21.60
CA ASN A 139 -18.66 -6.78 22.28
C ASN A 139 -17.23 -7.17 21.92
N SER A 140 -17.03 -8.38 21.38
CA SER A 140 -15.73 -8.88 20.97
C SER A 140 -15.84 -9.80 19.75
N LEU A 141 -14.75 -9.93 18.99
CA LEU A 141 -14.71 -10.85 17.86
C LEU A 141 -14.82 -12.32 18.28
N THR A 142 -14.46 -12.67 19.54
CA THR A 142 -14.66 -14.00 20.10
C THR A 142 -16.15 -14.36 20.18
N GLU A 143 -17.02 -13.39 20.42
CA GLU A 143 -18.47 -13.64 20.42
C GLU A 143 -18.97 -14.00 19.01
N LEU A 144 -18.44 -13.33 17.97
CA LEU A 144 -18.81 -13.65 16.58
C LEU A 144 -18.41 -15.07 16.19
N THR A 145 -17.22 -15.55 16.62
CA THR A 145 -16.77 -16.92 16.30
C THR A 145 -17.62 -18.01 16.97
N ARG A 146 -18.40 -17.68 18.01
CA ARG A 146 -19.34 -18.60 18.67
C ARG A 146 -20.66 -18.73 17.95
N ILE A 147 -21.04 -17.71 17.16
CA ILE A 147 -22.37 -17.65 16.52
C ILE A 147 -22.30 -17.81 15.01
N GLY A 148 -21.11 -17.86 14.43
CA GLY A 148 -20.95 -18.09 12.97
C GLY A 148 -19.50 -18.10 12.49
N THR A 149 -19.35 -18.41 11.22
CA THR A 149 -18.06 -18.45 10.54
C THR A 149 -17.58 -17.03 10.24
N VAL A 150 -16.41 -16.66 10.79
CA VAL A 150 -15.77 -15.37 10.51
C VAL A 150 -14.76 -15.53 9.38
N CYS A 151 -14.86 -14.68 8.37
CA CYS A 151 -13.98 -14.66 7.20
C CYS A 151 -13.10 -13.41 7.17
N GLY A 152 -11.95 -13.56 6.50
CA GLY A 152 -11.01 -12.48 6.23
C GLY A 152 -10.30 -12.69 4.89
N ILE A 153 -9.43 -11.77 4.51
CA ILE A 153 -8.59 -11.87 3.31
C ILE A 153 -7.21 -12.38 3.69
N ARG A 154 -6.69 -13.32 2.91
CA ARG A 154 -5.36 -13.92 3.12
C ARG A 154 -4.27 -12.84 3.06
N GLY A 155 -3.39 -12.84 4.07
CA GLY A 155 -2.28 -11.89 4.18
C GLY A 155 -2.66 -10.54 4.78
N PHE A 156 -3.96 -10.27 5.00
CA PHE A 156 -4.38 -9.06 5.69
C PHE A 156 -4.11 -9.16 7.20
N ASN A 157 -3.87 -8.03 7.81
CA ASN A 157 -3.59 -7.92 9.24
C ASN A 157 -4.87 -7.56 10.00
N TYR A 158 -5.27 -8.39 10.94
CA TYR A 158 -6.47 -8.18 11.77
C TYR A 158 -6.15 -7.85 13.23
N HIS A 159 -4.87 -7.57 13.54
CA HIS A 159 -4.45 -7.24 14.90
C HIS A 159 -5.19 -6.04 15.47
N HIS A 160 -5.39 -4.99 14.67
CA HIS A 160 -6.09 -3.76 15.09
C HIS A 160 -7.60 -3.98 15.32
N PHE A 161 -8.18 -5.03 14.73
CA PHE A 161 -9.55 -5.45 15.00
C PHE A 161 -9.72 -6.12 16.38
N GLY A 162 -8.64 -6.37 17.11
CA GLY A 162 -8.63 -7.22 18.30
C GLY A 162 -8.66 -8.72 17.98
N TRP A 163 -8.32 -9.10 16.71
CA TRP A 163 -8.26 -10.50 16.33
C TRP A 163 -7.05 -11.18 16.97
N ASN A 164 -7.32 -12.30 17.63
CA ASN A 164 -6.30 -13.16 18.18
C ASN A 164 -6.09 -14.37 17.23
N ASN A 165 -4.84 -14.70 16.94
CA ASN A 165 -4.48 -15.82 16.05
C ASN A 165 -4.97 -17.19 16.52
N SER A 166 -5.40 -17.33 17.79
CA SER A 166 -6.06 -18.54 18.30
C SER A 166 -7.52 -18.67 17.86
N LEU A 167 -8.15 -17.59 17.34
CA LEU A 167 -9.52 -17.64 16.84
C LEU A 167 -9.55 -18.17 15.39
N PRO A 168 -10.53 -19.02 15.03
CA PRO A 168 -10.65 -19.54 13.68
C PRO A 168 -11.06 -18.44 12.70
N LEU A 169 -10.24 -18.21 11.67
CA LEU A 169 -10.52 -17.26 10.60
C LEU A 169 -10.51 -18.00 9.24
N SER A 170 -11.64 -18.02 8.54
CA SER A 170 -11.72 -18.55 7.19
C SER A 170 -11.18 -17.52 6.20
N LEU A 171 -10.20 -17.91 5.35
CA LEU A 171 -9.49 -16.97 4.48
C LEU A 171 -9.93 -17.09 3.04
N SER A 172 -10.46 -15.98 2.49
CA SER A 172 -10.66 -15.78 1.04
C SER A 172 -9.41 -15.19 0.41
N LYS A 173 -9.27 -15.36 -0.92
CA LYS A 173 -8.23 -14.70 -1.70
C LYS A 173 -8.66 -13.32 -2.16
N ASP A 174 -9.93 -13.18 -2.54
CA ASP A 174 -10.44 -12.03 -3.28
C ASP A 174 -11.59 -11.34 -2.53
N LEU A 175 -11.42 -10.06 -2.28
CA LEU A 175 -12.43 -9.21 -1.64
C LEU A 175 -13.73 -9.10 -2.47
N PRO A 176 -13.68 -8.98 -3.81
CA PRO A 176 -14.87 -8.97 -4.67
C PRO A 176 -15.84 -10.15 -4.51
N LEU A 177 -15.36 -11.30 -4.04
CA LEU A 177 -16.19 -12.50 -3.86
C LEU A 177 -16.95 -12.55 -2.53
N ILE A 178 -16.65 -11.64 -1.61
CA ILE A 178 -17.23 -11.67 -0.26
C ILE A 178 -18.76 -11.58 -0.24
N PRO A 179 -19.43 -10.72 -1.04
CA PRO A 179 -20.88 -10.68 -1.07
C PRO A 179 -21.51 -12.05 -1.35
N GLU A 180 -21.01 -12.76 -2.35
CA GLU A 180 -21.49 -14.09 -2.74
C GLU A 180 -21.19 -15.17 -1.68
N LEU A 181 -20.03 -15.08 -1.00
CA LEU A 181 -19.68 -16.00 0.09
C LEU A 181 -20.62 -15.83 1.28
N LEU A 182 -20.99 -14.61 1.62
CA LEU A 182 -21.99 -14.31 2.65
C LEU A 182 -23.37 -14.83 2.24
N GLN A 183 -23.84 -14.56 1.01
CA GLN A 183 -25.13 -15.04 0.52
C GLN A 183 -25.24 -16.57 0.49
N ARG A 184 -24.13 -17.28 0.19
CA ARG A 184 -24.08 -18.74 0.15
C ARG A 184 -23.86 -19.39 1.53
N GLY A 185 -23.78 -18.61 2.61
CA GLY A 185 -23.52 -19.10 3.96
C GLY A 185 -22.13 -19.73 4.14
N ARG A 186 -21.16 -19.37 3.28
CA ARG A 186 -19.75 -19.77 3.45
C ARG A 186 -19.06 -18.93 4.51
N CYS A 187 -19.57 -17.73 4.72
CA CYS A 187 -19.22 -16.80 5.77
C CYS A 187 -20.50 -16.28 6.39
N ASP A 188 -20.55 -16.13 7.68
CA ASP A 188 -21.62 -15.40 8.39
C ASP A 188 -21.19 -13.95 8.62
N PHE A 189 -19.89 -13.76 8.86
CA PHE A 189 -19.26 -12.48 9.11
C PHE A 189 -18.00 -12.32 8.29
N PHE A 190 -17.78 -11.12 7.75
CA PHE A 190 -16.53 -10.76 7.09
C PHE A 190 -15.89 -9.56 7.79
N LEU A 191 -14.63 -9.69 8.21
CA LEU A 191 -13.85 -8.59 8.79
C LEU A 191 -13.35 -7.69 7.67
N ALA A 192 -13.84 -6.45 7.64
CA ALA A 192 -13.55 -5.46 6.59
C ALA A 192 -12.97 -4.17 7.15
N ARG A 193 -12.14 -3.49 6.36
CA ARG A 193 -12.01 -2.05 6.43
C ARG A 193 -13.17 -1.50 5.64
N LEU A 194 -14.10 -0.81 6.31
CA LEU A 194 -15.41 -0.47 5.73
C LEU A 194 -15.28 0.38 4.46
N GLU A 195 -14.31 1.30 4.43
CA GLU A 195 -14.04 2.17 3.29
C GLU A 195 -13.56 1.36 2.07
N VAL A 196 -12.69 0.37 2.30
CA VAL A 196 -12.17 -0.51 1.24
C VAL A 196 -13.25 -1.45 0.72
N PHE A 197 -14.07 -2.00 1.61
CA PHE A 197 -15.19 -2.83 1.20
C PHE A 197 -16.20 -2.05 0.35
N SER A 198 -16.58 -0.84 0.80
CA SER A 198 -17.44 0.07 0.05
C SER A 198 -16.83 0.46 -1.29
N GLY A 199 -15.54 0.86 -1.30
CA GLY A 199 -14.80 1.20 -2.52
C GLY A 199 -14.75 0.04 -3.51
N THR A 200 -14.58 -1.21 -3.02
CA THR A 200 -14.59 -2.42 -3.87
C THR A 200 -15.92 -2.60 -4.56
N LEU A 201 -17.03 -2.53 -3.82
CA LEU A 201 -18.37 -2.67 -4.41
C LEU A 201 -18.65 -1.55 -5.42
N LYS A 202 -18.26 -0.33 -5.11
CA LYS A 202 -18.40 0.82 -6.01
C LYS A 202 -17.59 0.64 -7.30
N LEU A 203 -16.32 0.22 -7.20
CA LEU A 203 -15.47 -0.07 -8.35
C LEU A 203 -16.07 -1.17 -9.25
N MET A 204 -16.81 -2.11 -8.67
CA MET A 204 -17.55 -3.16 -9.37
C MET A 204 -18.93 -2.71 -9.86
N LYS A 205 -19.34 -1.47 -9.60
CA LYS A 205 -20.69 -0.95 -9.89
C LYS A 205 -21.78 -1.79 -9.21
N ARG A 206 -21.54 -2.25 -7.97
CA ARG A 206 -22.44 -3.04 -7.17
C ARG A 206 -22.91 -2.24 -5.94
N ASN A 207 -24.16 -2.43 -5.56
CA ASN A 207 -24.70 -1.81 -4.36
C ASN A 207 -24.78 -2.85 -3.22
N PRO A 208 -24.33 -2.54 -1.99
CA PRO A 208 -24.49 -3.44 -0.83
C PRO A 208 -25.93 -3.93 -0.62
N GLN A 209 -26.92 -3.10 -0.92
CA GLN A 209 -28.34 -3.43 -0.79
C GLN A 209 -28.77 -4.58 -1.72
N ASP A 210 -28.18 -4.69 -2.91
CA ASP A 210 -28.49 -5.76 -3.87
C ASP A 210 -28.14 -7.14 -3.33
N PHE A 211 -27.21 -7.19 -2.37
CA PHE A 211 -26.78 -8.41 -1.68
C PHE A 211 -27.42 -8.58 -0.30
N GLY A 212 -28.28 -7.65 0.13
CA GLY A 212 -28.85 -7.66 1.47
C GLY A 212 -27.82 -7.50 2.59
N LEU A 213 -26.70 -6.84 2.31
CA LEU A 213 -25.61 -6.66 3.26
C LEU A 213 -25.86 -5.51 4.23
N ALA A 214 -25.36 -5.67 5.44
CA ALA A 214 -25.22 -4.63 6.44
C ALA A 214 -23.78 -4.59 6.95
N THR A 215 -23.36 -3.44 7.43
CA THR A 215 -22.04 -3.21 8.00
C THR A 215 -22.16 -2.62 9.40
N GLN A 216 -21.19 -2.95 10.25
CA GLN A 216 -21.09 -2.38 11.60
C GLN A 216 -19.61 -2.26 11.97
N ALA A 217 -19.25 -1.13 12.62
CA ALA A 217 -17.89 -0.99 13.17
C ALA A 217 -17.66 -2.02 14.30
N VAL A 218 -16.43 -2.52 14.40
CA VAL A 218 -16.04 -3.39 15.52
C VAL A 218 -16.04 -2.56 16.80
N PRO A 219 -16.80 -2.98 17.85
CA PRO A 219 -16.85 -2.25 19.10
C PRO A 219 -15.48 -2.04 19.72
N HIS A 220 -15.29 -0.92 20.43
CA HIS A 220 -14.09 -0.57 21.16
C HIS A 220 -12.80 -0.47 20.32
N THR A 221 -12.90 -0.44 18.98
CA THR A 221 -11.78 -0.15 18.08
C THR A 221 -11.73 1.34 17.73
N ARG A 222 -10.52 1.83 17.45
CA ARG A 222 -10.30 3.15 16.85
C ARG A 222 -10.04 2.98 15.35
N PRO A 223 -10.16 4.05 14.55
CA PRO A 223 -9.71 4.00 13.16
C PRO A 223 -8.27 3.49 13.06
N GLU A 224 -8.05 2.51 12.18
CA GLU A 224 -6.76 1.84 12.01
C GLU A 224 -5.84 2.71 11.14
N PRO A 225 -4.64 3.11 11.63
CA PRO A 225 -3.72 3.90 10.84
C PRO A 225 -3.01 3.05 9.77
N PHE A 226 -2.84 3.66 8.59
CA PHE A 226 -2.14 3.06 7.44
C PHE A 226 -0.87 3.81 7.10
N TYR A 227 0.12 3.06 6.62
CA TYR A 227 1.52 3.47 6.47
C TYR A 227 2.07 3.01 5.13
N MET A 228 3.10 3.69 4.65
CA MET A 228 4.06 3.12 3.72
C MET A 228 5.06 2.27 4.53
N LEU A 229 5.24 1.00 4.14
CA LEU A 229 6.29 0.14 4.68
C LEU A 229 7.51 0.21 3.77
N VAL A 230 8.65 0.61 4.34
CA VAL A 230 9.91 0.72 3.60
C VAL A 230 10.83 -0.44 3.95
N SER A 231 11.44 -1.01 2.94
CA SER A 231 12.43 -2.07 3.09
C SER A 231 13.62 -1.60 3.92
N ARG A 232 14.01 -2.38 4.92
CA ARG A 232 15.25 -2.13 5.67
C ARG A 232 16.51 -2.35 4.81
N GLN A 233 16.36 -3.07 3.68
CA GLN A 233 17.44 -3.38 2.73
C GLN A 233 17.54 -2.35 1.61
N SER A 234 16.53 -1.48 1.40
CA SER A 234 16.60 -0.45 0.37
C SER A 234 17.77 0.51 0.63
N PRO A 235 18.62 0.78 -0.36
CA PRO A 235 19.69 1.78 -0.24
C PRO A 235 19.15 3.19 -0.04
N HIS A 236 17.90 3.42 -0.43
CA HIS A 236 17.24 4.74 -0.38
C HIS A 236 16.30 4.89 0.83
N LYS A 237 16.23 3.91 1.75
CA LYS A 237 15.24 3.84 2.85
C LYS A 237 15.09 5.12 3.66
N MET A 238 16.20 5.79 4.00
CA MET A 238 16.13 7.01 4.84
C MET A 238 15.61 8.20 4.04
N ALA A 239 16.12 8.41 2.81
CA ALA A 239 15.67 9.48 1.93
C ALA A 239 14.17 9.32 1.58
N LEU A 240 13.75 8.09 1.33
CA LEU A 240 12.37 7.73 1.01
C LEU A 240 11.42 8.03 2.18
N LEU A 241 11.82 7.66 3.41
CA LEU A 241 11.03 7.96 4.62
C LEU A 241 10.96 9.45 4.91
N GLU A 242 12.09 10.15 4.80
CA GLU A 242 12.16 11.59 5.06
C GLU A 242 11.28 12.36 4.09
N GLU A 243 11.40 12.07 2.79
CA GLU A 243 10.63 12.75 1.73
C GLU A 243 9.14 12.46 1.85
N PHE A 244 8.76 11.19 2.08
CA PHE A 244 7.37 10.83 2.31
C PHE A 244 6.79 11.53 3.55
N ASN A 245 7.48 11.44 4.68
CA ASN A 245 6.99 11.99 5.95
C ASN A 245 6.89 13.52 5.91
N SER A 246 7.87 14.18 5.32
CA SER A 246 7.89 15.64 5.16
C SER A 246 6.80 16.10 4.19
N GLY A 247 6.67 15.43 3.06
CA GLY A 247 5.66 15.74 2.06
C GLY A 247 4.24 15.53 2.59
N VAL A 248 3.96 14.40 3.25
CA VAL A 248 2.66 14.17 3.90
C VAL A 248 2.39 15.25 4.95
N THR A 249 3.39 15.68 5.72
CA THR A 249 3.23 16.74 6.71
C THR A 249 2.87 18.08 6.06
N LEU A 250 3.49 18.42 4.94
CA LEU A 250 3.20 19.65 4.20
C LEU A 250 1.78 19.63 3.63
N LEU A 251 1.40 18.53 2.97
CA LEU A 251 0.06 18.36 2.39
C LEU A 251 -1.04 18.33 3.47
N GLU A 252 -0.75 17.80 4.66
CA GLU A 252 -1.66 17.83 5.81
C GLU A 252 -1.87 19.27 6.32
N LYS A 253 -0.78 20.03 6.47
CA LYS A 253 -0.85 21.43 6.93
C LYS A 253 -1.56 22.36 5.94
N SER A 254 -1.42 22.12 4.64
CA SER A 254 -2.13 22.88 3.60
C SER A 254 -3.59 22.45 3.42
N GLY A 255 -4.02 21.34 4.00
CA GLY A 255 -5.33 20.71 3.77
C GLY A 255 -5.42 19.89 2.49
N GLU A 256 -4.39 19.89 1.65
CA GLU A 256 -4.39 19.17 0.37
C GLU A 256 -4.46 17.65 0.54
N LEU A 257 -3.88 17.10 1.64
CA LEU A 257 -3.95 15.67 1.91
C LEU A 257 -5.40 15.20 2.09
N GLN A 258 -6.20 15.99 2.82
CA GLN A 258 -7.62 15.70 3.03
C GLN A 258 -8.42 15.85 1.73
N LEU A 259 -8.20 16.91 0.97
CA LEU A 259 -8.86 17.13 -0.33
C LEU A 259 -8.55 15.99 -1.30
N LEU A 260 -7.28 15.55 -1.32
CA LEU A 260 -6.90 14.40 -2.14
C LEU A 260 -7.63 13.13 -1.72
N LEU A 261 -7.76 12.85 -0.41
CA LEU A 261 -8.47 11.67 0.08
C LEU A 261 -9.96 11.75 -0.28
N GLN A 262 -10.60 12.89 -0.08
CA GLN A 262 -12.01 13.13 -0.40
C GLN A 262 -12.31 12.91 -1.88
N ALA A 263 -11.41 13.33 -2.78
CA ALA A 263 -11.57 13.11 -4.22
C ALA A 263 -11.73 11.63 -4.61
N PHE A 264 -11.32 10.70 -3.75
CA PHE A 264 -11.44 9.25 -3.97
C PHE A 264 -12.49 8.57 -3.08
N THR A 265 -12.90 9.18 -1.96
CA THR A 265 -13.86 8.59 -1.02
C THR A 265 -15.29 9.07 -1.23
N ASP A 266 -15.49 10.32 -1.67
CA ASP A 266 -16.81 10.97 -1.73
C ASP A 266 -17.58 10.73 -3.04
N HIS A 267 -17.04 9.97 -3.99
CA HIS A 267 -17.66 9.71 -5.32
C HIS A 267 -18.38 8.38 -5.42
#